data_39dcfb5d88890594588c4a5860f4a8fa
#
_entry.id   39dcfb5d88890594588c4a5860f4a8fa
#
_cell.length_a   1.000
_cell.length_b   1.000
_cell.length_c   1.000
_cell.angle_alpha   90.00
_cell.angle_beta   90.00
_cell.angle_gamma   90.00
#
_symmetry.space_group_name_H-M   'P 1'
#
loop_
_entity.id
_entity.type
_entity.pdbx_description
1 polymer ?
#
loop_
_entity_poly.entity_id
_entity_poly.type
_entity_poly.pdbx_seq_one_letter_code
_entity_poly.pdbx_strand_id
1 'polypeptide(L)'
;MHFKDKRVLTIKTTDDMLKILESKGNPLKDFKKGTKITVYNKMEQGYSYVLAENPGENMGEDFKPYYTPAEMLALGCFEGKYFNQNLLEFPKEWFINAIKKGKLSPQGANPECNYFKVKSRLTLQEWKDYGWVPDDDGKINKKHPILSDPNKNPDAGGIAIWFFRHWMGRRIPELDEIQIKRWKAYARHAGQIKANCKPGDLTCRPRQRQSLLQWFYKADI
;
A
#
# COMPACT_ATOMS: atom_id res chain seq x y z
N MET A 1 -19.42 -22.03 12.17
CA MET A 1 -18.18 -22.77 11.84
C MET A 1 -17.21 -21.81 11.17
N HIS A 2 -16.23 -21.27 11.88
CA HIS A 2 -15.23 -20.40 11.26
C HIS A 2 -14.25 -21.28 10.49
N PHE A 3 -14.41 -21.36 9.19
CA PHE A 3 -13.36 -21.89 8.31
C PHE A 3 -12.16 -20.95 8.41
N LYS A 4 -11.10 -21.37 9.11
CA LYS A 4 -9.81 -20.71 9.01
C LYS A 4 -9.38 -20.78 7.54
N ASP A 5 -9.39 -19.64 6.85
CA ASP A 5 -8.95 -19.60 5.48
C ASP A 5 -7.46 -20.01 5.44
N LYS A 6 -7.20 -21.20 4.88
CA LYS A 6 -5.85 -21.77 4.75
C LYS A 6 -4.92 -20.93 3.86
N ARG A 7 -5.48 -19.91 3.19
CA ARG A 7 -4.72 -19.00 2.33
C ARG A 7 -4.03 -17.87 3.09
N VAL A 8 -4.47 -17.56 4.32
CA VAL A 8 -3.82 -16.50 5.12
C VAL A 8 -2.42 -16.93 5.51
N LEU A 9 -1.43 -16.10 5.14
CA LEU A 9 -0.03 -16.36 5.43
C LEU A 9 0.28 -16.18 6.93
N THR A 10 0.95 -17.18 7.51
CA THR A 10 1.51 -17.08 8.87
C THR A 10 2.98 -16.68 8.75
N ILE A 11 3.30 -15.44 9.15
CA ILE A 11 4.63 -14.84 9.02
C ILE A 11 5.03 -14.31 10.40
N LYS A 12 6.16 -14.77 10.92
CA LYS A 12 6.74 -14.36 12.22
C LYS A 12 8.08 -13.67 12.05
N THR A 13 8.86 -14.07 11.06
CA THR A 13 10.23 -13.58 10.81
C THR A 13 10.42 -13.19 9.35
N THR A 14 11.50 -12.46 9.06
CA THR A 14 11.93 -12.18 7.69
C THR A 14 12.36 -13.43 6.94
N ASP A 15 12.88 -14.45 7.66
CA ASP A 15 13.23 -15.75 7.07
C ASP A 15 11.97 -16.51 6.62
N ASP A 16 10.87 -16.43 7.38
CA ASP A 16 9.58 -16.98 6.92
C ASP A 16 9.13 -16.30 5.63
N MET A 17 9.29 -14.97 5.54
CA MET A 17 8.97 -14.22 4.32
C MET A 17 9.82 -14.70 3.14
N LEU A 18 11.13 -14.85 3.31
CA LEU A 18 12.03 -15.31 2.25
C LEU A 18 11.67 -16.71 1.77
N LYS A 19 11.42 -17.66 2.68
CA LYS A 19 10.99 -19.02 2.35
C LYS A 19 9.70 -19.04 1.53
N ILE A 20 8.71 -18.20 1.91
CA ILE A 20 7.46 -18.08 1.18
C ILE A 20 7.70 -17.49 -0.22
N LEU A 21 8.48 -16.41 -0.33
CA LEU A 21 8.80 -15.75 -1.59
C LEU A 21 9.58 -16.65 -2.54
N GLU A 22 10.54 -17.42 -2.04
CA GLU A 22 11.34 -18.35 -2.83
C GLU A 22 10.51 -19.54 -3.34
N SER A 23 9.62 -20.07 -2.49
CA SER A 23 8.84 -21.27 -2.83
C SER A 23 7.58 -20.98 -3.64
N LYS A 24 6.94 -19.81 -3.47
CA LYS A 24 5.61 -19.48 -4.03
C LYS A 24 5.51 -18.10 -4.67
N GLY A 25 6.50 -17.23 -4.48
CA GLY A 25 6.47 -15.86 -5.01
C GLY A 25 6.69 -15.83 -6.51
N ASN A 26 5.94 -15.00 -7.20
CA ASN A 26 6.06 -14.79 -8.65
C ASN A 26 6.98 -13.60 -8.95
N PRO A 27 7.85 -13.68 -9.96
CA PRO A 27 8.65 -12.54 -10.41
C PRO A 27 7.78 -11.55 -11.21
N LEU A 28 8.20 -10.28 -11.29
CA LEU A 28 7.46 -9.22 -11.99
C LEU A 28 7.09 -9.59 -13.44
N LYS A 29 7.98 -10.28 -14.15
CA LYS A 29 7.76 -10.72 -15.54
C LYS A 29 6.54 -11.63 -15.76
N ASP A 30 6.06 -12.27 -14.69
CA ASP A 30 4.89 -13.17 -14.76
C ASP A 30 3.57 -12.42 -14.61
N PHE A 31 3.63 -11.15 -14.21
CA PHE A 31 2.45 -10.30 -14.11
C PHE A 31 2.25 -9.53 -15.42
N LYS A 32 1.15 -9.80 -16.09
CA LYS A 32 0.76 -9.16 -17.35
C LYS A 32 -0.75 -9.02 -17.43
N LYS A 33 -1.23 -8.19 -18.33
CA LYS A 33 -2.67 -8.06 -18.65
C LYS A 33 -3.31 -9.44 -18.79
N GLY A 34 -4.45 -9.65 -18.14
CA GLY A 34 -5.17 -10.93 -18.09
C GLY A 34 -4.74 -11.86 -16.94
N THR A 35 -3.64 -11.58 -16.23
CA THR A 35 -3.23 -12.40 -15.07
C THR A 35 -4.25 -12.25 -13.93
N LYS A 36 -4.74 -13.38 -13.40
CA LYS A 36 -5.58 -13.42 -12.21
C LYS A 36 -4.72 -13.44 -10.97
N ILE A 37 -4.95 -12.51 -10.06
CA ILE A 37 -4.28 -12.37 -8.77
C ILE A 37 -5.22 -12.83 -7.66
N THR A 38 -4.72 -13.68 -6.76
CA THR A 38 -5.43 -14.10 -5.54
C THR A 38 -4.84 -13.38 -4.33
N VAL A 39 -5.70 -12.81 -3.49
CA VAL A 39 -5.29 -12.09 -2.28
C VAL A 39 -5.26 -13.04 -1.09
N TYR A 40 -4.19 -12.99 -0.31
CA TYR A 40 -3.97 -13.82 0.89
C TYR A 40 -4.06 -13.01 2.19
N ASN A 41 -4.48 -11.77 2.10
CA ASN A 41 -4.63 -10.87 3.24
C ASN A 41 -5.84 -11.26 4.09
N LYS A 42 -5.67 -11.27 5.41
CA LYS A 42 -6.73 -11.63 6.36
C LYS A 42 -7.97 -10.73 6.28
N MET A 43 -7.78 -9.45 6.00
CA MET A 43 -8.88 -8.47 5.91
C MET A 43 -9.70 -8.59 4.62
N GLU A 44 -9.17 -9.27 3.59
CA GLU A 44 -9.74 -9.33 2.25
C GLU A 44 -9.87 -10.78 1.77
N GLN A 45 -10.28 -11.66 2.69
CA GLN A 45 -10.36 -13.11 2.42
C GLN A 45 -11.29 -13.40 1.23
N GLY A 46 -10.80 -14.21 0.31
CA GLY A 46 -11.56 -14.61 -0.87
C GLY A 46 -11.48 -13.62 -2.04
N TYR A 47 -10.91 -12.45 -1.84
CA TYR A 47 -10.75 -11.48 -2.92
C TYR A 47 -9.76 -11.96 -3.97
N SER A 48 -10.11 -11.75 -5.23
CA SER A 48 -9.23 -11.93 -6.38
C SER A 48 -9.59 -10.94 -7.46
N TYR A 49 -8.64 -10.58 -8.31
CA TYR A 49 -8.85 -9.65 -9.42
C TYR A 49 -8.02 -10.06 -10.63
N VAL A 50 -8.37 -9.50 -11.78
CA VAL A 50 -7.63 -9.70 -13.04
C VAL A 50 -6.96 -8.38 -13.42
N LEU A 51 -5.72 -8.44 -13.88
CA LEU A 51 -5.01 -7.27 -14.38
C LEU A 51 -5.62 -6.83 -15.71
N ALA A 52 -6.17 -5.62 -15.74
CA ALA A 52 -6.72 -4.98 -16.93
C ALA A 52 -5.63 -4.38 -17.81
N GLU A 53 -4.46 -4.06 -17.20
CA GLU A 53 -3.28 -3.49 -17.86
C GLU A 53 -2.01 -4.20 -17.41
N ASN A 54 -0.89 -3.99 -18.12
CA ASN A 54 0.40 -4.42 -17.63
C ASN A 54 0.87 -3.54 -16.45
N PRO A 55 1.71 -4.06 -15.54
CA PRO A 55 2.26 -3.29 -14.44
C PRO A 55 2.95 -1.99 -14.91
N GLY A 56 2.58 -0.87 -14.30
CA GLY A 56 3.12 0.45 -14.60
C GLY A 56 2.52 1.16 -15.83
N GLU A 57 1.62 0.50 -16.57
CA GLU A 57 1.03 1.07 -17.79
C GLU A 57 -0.36 1.66 -17.53
N ASN A 58 -0.75 2.65 -18.34
CA ASN A 58 -2.09 3.24 -18.41
C ASN A 58 -2.69 3.62 -17.05
N MET A 59 -1.88 4.22 -16.16
CA MET A 59 -2.32 4.62 -14.82
C MET A 59 -3.26 5.84 -14.80
N GLY A 60 -3.51 6.47 -15.94
CA GLY A 60 -4.26 7.72 -16.07
C GLY A 60 -3.34 8.92 -16.33
N GLU A 61 -3.77 9.84 -17.22
CA GLU A 61 -2.96 10.99 -17.66
C GLU A 61 -2.53 11.89 -16.50
N ASP A 62 -3.41 12.08 -15.55
CA ASP A 62 -3.24 12.97 -14.40
C ASP A 62 -2.65 12.31 -13.15
N PHE A 63 -2.43 10.98 -13.17
CA PHE A 63 -1.90 10.25 -12.04
C PHE A 63 -0.43 9.90 -12.29
N LYS A 64 0.46 10.71 -11.72
CA LYS A 64 1.92 10.59 -11.87
C LYS A 64 2.60 10.46 -10.51
N PRO A 65 2.48 9.28 -9.85
CA PRO A 65 3.16 9.02 -8.58
C PRO A 65 4.67 9.13 -8.78
N TYR A 66 5.36 9.72 -7.79
CA TYR A 66 6.82 9.88 -7.87
C TYR A 66 7.55 8.57 -7.59
N TYR A 67 7.05 7.78 -6.63
CA TYR A 67 7.62 6.47 -6.30
C TYR A 67 6.77 5.35 -6.89
N THR A 68 7.44 4.31 -7.36
CA THR A 68 6.83 3.01 -7.64
C THR A 68 6.59 2.24 -6.33
N PRO A 69 5.70 1.22 -6.31
CA PRO A 69 5.56 0.33 -5.17
C PRO A 69 6.86 -0.32 -4.70
N ALA A 70 7.72 -0.74 -5.64
CA ALA A 70 9.03 -1.31 -5.35
C ALA A 70 9.94 -0.33 -4.59
N GLU A 71 9.98 0.93 -5.03
CA GLU A 71 10.77 1.99 -4.38
C GLU A 71 10.23 2.33 -3.01
N MET A 72 8.91 2.41 -2.83
CA MET A 72 8.29 2.64 -1.52
C MET A 72 8.69 1.56 -0.50
N LEU A 73 8.63 0.30 -0.89
CA LEU A 73 9.04 -0.81 -0.02
C LEU A 73 10.54 -0.75 0.28
N ALA A 74 11.37 -0.47 -0.73
CA ALA A 74 12.81 -0.41 -0.59
C ALA A 74 13.32 0.77 0.24
N LEU A 75 12.62 1.91 0.22
CA LEU A 75 12.89 3.07 1.06
C LEU A 75 12.40 2.87 2.50
N GLY A 76 11.28 2.18 2.67
CA GLY A 76 10.67 1.88 3.95
C GLY A 76 9.44 2.74 4.25
N CYS A 77 8.30 2.08 4.38
CA CYS A 77 7.01 2.69 4.63
C CYS A 77 6.19 1.85 5.62
N PHE A 78 5.22 2.49 6.28
CA PHE A 78 4.26 1.85 7.18
C PHE A 78 4.89 0.95 8.23
N GLU A 79 6.03 1.39 8.79
CA GLU A 79 6.78 0.69 9.86
C GLU A 79 7.16 -0.76 9.51
N GLY A 80 7.29 -1.06 8.21
CA GLY A 80 7.69 -2.37 7.71
C GLY A 80 6.66 -3.49 7.89
N LYS A 81 5.45 -3.21 8.38
CA LYS A 81 4.47 -4.24 8.74
C LYS A 81 3.32 -4.38 7.76
N TYR A 82 2.87 -3.30 7.16
CA TYR A 82 1.58 -3.20 6.47
C TYR A 82 1.39 -4.21 5.33
N PHE A 83 2.41 -4.44 4.50
CA PHE A 83 2.32 -5.32 3.33
C PHE A 83 2.70 -6.78 3.60
N ASN A 84 2.95 -7.19 4.84
CA ASN A 84 3.48 -8.52 5.14
C ASN A 84 2.56 -9.68 4.71
N GLN A 85 1.25 -9.46 4.64
CA GLN A 85 0.31 -10.48 4.17
C GLN A 85 0.10 -10.44 2.65
N ASN A 86 0.73 -9.51 1.94
CA ASN A 86 0.58 -9.33 0.49
C ASN A 86 1.78 -9.89 -0.31
N LEU A 87 2.63 -10.72 0.31
CA LEU A 87 3.85 -11.26 -0.30
C LEU A 87 3.61 -12.00 -1.61
N LEU A 88 2.50 -12.72 -1.73
CA LEU A 88 2.16 -13.50 -2.91
C LEU A 88 1.26 -12.75 -3.90
N GLU A 89 0.81 -11.56 -3.52
CA GLU A 89 0.00 -10.69 -4.35
C GLU A 89 0.85 -9.85 -5.32
N PHE A 90 2.06 -9.50 -4.90
CA PHE A 90 2.96 -8.60 -5.63
C PHE A 90 4.28 -9.30 -6.00
N PRO A 91 5.08 -8.72 -6.92
CA PRO A 91 6.36 -9.28 -7.34
C PRO A 91 7.31 -9.56 -6.17
N LYS A 92 7.84 -10.78 -6.12
CA LYS A 92 8.72 -11.23 -5.04
C LYS A 92 9.99 -10.38 -4.87
N GLU A 93 10.51 -9.83 -5.97
CA GLU A 93 11.71 -8.99 -5.96
C GLU A 93 11.54 -7.75 -5.09
N TRP A 94 10.34 -7.20 -5.02
CA TRP A 94 10.04 -6.01 -4.23
C TRP A 94 10.28 -6.27 -2.74
N PHE A 95 9.78 -7.40 -2.26
CA PHE A 95 9.91 -7.81 -0.86
C PHE A 95 11.32 -8.30 -0.53
N ILE A 96 11.94 -9.10 -1.41
CA ILE A 96 13.33 -9.57 -1.22
C ILE A 96 14.27 -8.36 -1.09
N ASN A 97 14.12 -7.34 -1.95
CA ASN A 97 14.92 -6.13 -1.87
C ASN A 97 14.66 -5.35 -0.56
N ALA A 98 13.39 -5.21 -0.15
CA ALA A 98 13.03 -4.55 1.10
C ALA A 98 13.56 -5.30 2.34
N ILE A 99 13.54 -6.64 2.34
CA ILE A 99 14.13 -7.48 3.41
C ILE A 99 15.65 -7.24 3.48
N LYS A 100 16.35 -7.30 2.34
CA LYS A 100 17.80 -7.05 2.28
C LYS A 100 18.20 -5.68 2.81
N LYS A 101 17.32 -4.68 2.68
CA LYS A 101 17.52 -3.32 3.20
C LYS A 101 17.03 -3.12 4.64
N GLY A 102 16.54 -4.17 5.30
CA GLY A 102 16.01 -4.09 6.67
C GLY A 102 14.74 -3.23 6.79
N LYS A 103 13.89 -3.20 5.74
CA LYS A 103 12.71 -2.34 5.67
C LYS A 103 11.39 -3.04 5.99
N LEU A 104 11.42 -4.33 6.32
CA LEU A 104 10.25 -5.10 6.73
C LEU A 104 10.36 -5.58 8.18
N SER A 105 9.23 -5.58 8.88
CA SER A 105 9.12 -5.97 10.29
C SER A 105 7.90 -6.87 10.50
N PRO A 106 8.01 -8.18 10.27
CA PRO A 106 6.90 -9.12 10.43
C PRO A 106 6.41 -9.27 11.88
N GLN A 107 7.28 -9.06 12.86
CA GLN A 107 6.97 -9.21 14.28
C GLN A 107 6.09 -8.08 14.83
N GLY A 108 6.14 -6.89 14.23
CA GLY A 108 5.40 -5.73 14.69
C GLY A 108 5.74 -4.47 13.91
N ALA A 109 4.99 -3.40 14.13
CA ALA A 109 5.31 -2.11 13.56
C ALA A 109 6.61 -1.57 14.16
N ASN A 110 7.60 -1.25 13.30
CA ASN A 110 8.89 -0.71 13.70
C ASN A 110 9.20 0.58 12.92
N PRO A 111 9.13 1.77 13.56
CA PRO A 111 9.45 3.04 12.90
C PRO A 111 10.85 3.11 12.29
N GLU A 112 11.84 2.36 12.80
CA GLU A 112 13.19 2.30 12.22
C GLU A 112 13.21 1.73 10.80
N CYS A 113 12.20 0.96 10.41
CA CYS A 113 12.02 0.50 9.03
C CYS A 113 11.63 1.62 8.09
N ASN A 114 10.99 2.69 8.57
CA ASN A 114 10.59 3.83 7.76
C ASN A 114 11.81 4.63 7.25
N TYR A 115 11.65 5.29 6.10
CA TYR A 115 12.71 6.10 5.49
C TYR A 115 13.19 7.21 6.44
N PHE A 116 12.24 7.93 7.07
CA PHE A 116 12.54 8.99 8.04
C PHE A 116 12.52 8.51 9.51
N LYS A 117 12.49 7.20 9.76
CA LYS A 117 12.54 6.57 11.10
C LYS A 117 11.50 7.07 12.09
N VAL A 118 10.36 7.51 11.61
CA VAL A 118 9.26 8.02 12.44
C VAL A 118 7.94 7.37 12.04
N LYS A 119 7.05 7.18 13.00
CA LYS A 119 5.66 6.77 12.73
C LYS A 119 4.90 7.91 12.05
N SER A 120 4.25 7.62 10.95
CA SER A 120 3.51 8.62 10.16
C SER A 120 2.24 8.04 9.53
N ARG A 121 1.39 7.42 10.32
CA ARG A 121 0.07 6.97 9.90
C ARG A 121 -0.92 7.00 11.05
N LEU A 122 -2.18 7.10 10.72
CA LEU A 122 -3.29 6.81 11.60
C LEU A 122 -3.46 5.29 11.77
N THR A 123 -4.21 4.88 12.77
CA THR A 123 -4.60 3.48 12.97
C THR A 123 -5.63 3.06 11.92
N LEU A 124 -5.78 1.77 11.72
CA LEU A 124 -6.83 1.23 10.84
C LEU A 124 -8.22 1.61 11.36
N GLN A 125 -8.42 1.64 12.67
CA GLN A 125 -9.70 2.05 13.27
C GLN A 125 -10.04 3.50 12.91
N GLU A 126 -9.08 4.42 13.05
CA GLU A 126 -9.30 5.81 12.63
C GLU A 126 -9.64 5.93 11.13
N TRP A 127 -9.04 5.09 10.25
CA TRP A 127 -9.41 5.07 8.84
C TRP A 127 -10.85 4.59 8.61
N LYS A 128 -11.31 3.60 9.37
CA LYS A 128 -12.70 3.12 9.36
C LYS A 128 -13.64 4.20 9.87
N ASP A 129 -13.33 4.85 11.00
CA ASP A 129 -14.13 5.93 11.59
C ASP A 129 -14.30 7.12 10.63
N TYR A 130 -13.25 7.45 9.88
CA TYR A 130 -13.31 8.46 8.82
C TYR A 130 -14.03 7.98 7.55
N GLY A 131 -14.32 6.70 7.41
CA GLY A 131 -14.93 6.10 6.21
C GLY A 131 -13.98 6.06 5.01
N TRP A 132 -12.67 6.01 5.24
CA TRP A 132 -11.67 5.94 4.17
C TRP A 132 -11.40 4.52 3.70
N VAL A 133 -11.86 3.54 4.45
CA VAL A 133 -11.81 2.12 4.16
C VAL A 133 -13.12 1.47 4.61
N PRO A 134 -13.49 0.30 4.06
CA PRO A 134 -14.64 -0.46 4.53
C PRO A 134 -14.50 -0.86 5.99
N ASP A 135 -15.63 -0.89 6.70
CA ASP A 135 -15.69 -1.44 8.05
C ASP A 135 -16.27 -2.86 8.05
N ASP A 136 -15.88 -3.67 9.04
CA ASP A 136 -16.28 -5.07 9.16
C ASP A 136 -17.78 -5.23 9.46
N ASP A 137 -18.43 -4.18 9.99
CA ASP A 137 -19.88 -4.13 10.25
C ASP A 137 -20.71 -3.79 9.00
N GLY A 138 -20.05 -3.51 7.86
CA GLY A 138 -20.68 -3.12 6.60
C GLY A 138 -21.33 -1.75 6.60
N LYS A 139 -21.07 -0.92 7.62
CA LYS A 139 -21.66 0.40 7.76
C LYS A 139 -21.07 1.40 6.76
N ILE A 140 -21.92 1.98 5.95
CA ILE A 140 -21.52 2.95 4.93
C ILE A 140 -21.47 4.38 5.51
N ASN A 141 -20.30 5.00 5.40
CA ASN A 141 -20.10 6.39 5.80
C ASN A 141 -20.70 7.35 4.76
N LYS A 142 -21.61 8.25 5.19
CA LYS A 142 -22.31 9.19 4.30
C LYS A 142 -21.37 10.17 3.56
N LYS A 143 -20.20 10.49 4.14
CA LYS A 143 -19.21 11.40 3.51
C LYS A 143 -18.37 10.70 2.46
N HIS A 144 -18.20 9.39 2.58
CA HIS A 144 -17.34 8.58 1.72
C HIS A 144 -18.04 7.25 1.33
N PRO A 145 -19.20 7.32 0.64
CA PRO A 145 -20.04 6.14 0.42
C PRO A 145 -19.41 5.06 -0.44
N ILE A 146 -18.46 5.42 -1.30
CA ILE A 146 -17.73 4.44 -2.12
C ILE A 146 -16.57 3.82 -1.34
N LEU A 147 -15.79 4.64 -0.63
CA LEU A 147 -14.60 4.17 0.09
C LEU A 147 -14.94 3.25 1.25
N SER A 148 -16.08 3.48 1.91
CA SER A 148 -16.53 2.70 3.07
C SER A 148 -17.43 1.50 2.71
N ASP A 149 -17.85 1.38 1.45
CA ASP A 149 -18.69 0.25 1.00
C ASP A 149 -17.81 -0.94 0.61
N PRO A 150 -17.88 -2.08 1.33
CA PRO A 150 -17.08 -3.26 1.00
C PRO A 150 -17.43 -3.89 -0.36
N ASN A 151 -18.62 -3.59 -0.93
CA ASN A 151 -19.00 -4.06 -2.25
C ASN A 151 -18.38 -3.22 -3.38
N LYS A 152 -17.96 -1.99 -3.08
CA LYS A 152 -17.38 -1.04 -4.04
C LYS A 152 -15.87 -0.86 -3.87
N ASN A 153 -15.40 -0.96 -2.64
CA ASN A 153 -13.99 -0.82 -2.29
C ASN A 153 -13.44 -2.11 -1.65
N PRO A 154 -12.72 -2.94 -2.39
CA PRO A 154 -12.08 -4.13 -1.83
C PRO A 154 -10.81 -3.84 -1.05
N ASP A 155 -10.35 -2.57 -1.02
CA ASP A 155 -9.05 -2.18 -0.46
C ASP A 155 -9.18 -1.85 1.04
N ALA A 156 -9.36 -2.87 1.89
CA ALA A 156 -9.48 -2.72 3.34
C ALA A 156 -8.25 -2.07 3.99
N GLY A 157 -7.10 -2.15 3.35
CA GLY A 157 -5.88 -1.46 3.75
C GLY A 157 -5.79 0.02 3.29
N GLY A 158 -6.73 0.53 2.51
CA GLY A 158 -6.79 1.93 2.09
C GLY A 158 -5.92 2.29 0.88
N ILE A 159 -5.61 3.59 0.74
CA ILE A 159 -5.03 4.14 -0.50
C ILE A 159 -3.69 3.52 -0.92
N ALA A 160 -2.88 3.03 0.01
CA ALA A 160 -1.60 2.45 -0.34
C ALA A 160 -1.75 1.07 -1.01
N ILE A 161 -2.65 0.22 -0.51
CA ILE A 161 -2.94 -1.06 -1.17
C ILE A 161 -3.66 -0.83 -2.50
N TRP A 162 -4.58 0.15 -2.57
CA TRP A 162 -5.17 0.59 -3.83
C TRP A 162 -4.09 0.95 -4.84
N PHE A 163 -3.11 1.79 -4.45
CA PHE A 163 -2.03 2.23 -5.34
C PHE A 163 -1.20 1.06 -5.87
N PHE A 164 -0.82 0.13 -5.01
CA PHE A 164 -0.05 -1.05 -5.43
C PHE A 164 -0.82 -1.87 -6.46
N ARG A 165 -2.11 -2.13 -6.23
CA ARG A 165 -2.99 -2.85 -7.14
C ARG A 165 -3.23 -2.09 -8.45
N HIS A 166 -3.42 -0.77 -8.37
CA HIS A 166 -3.58 0.10 -9.54
C HIS A 166 -2.32 0.11 -10.39
N TRP A 167 -1.14 0.23 -9.77
CA TRP A 167 0.14 0.16 -10.45
C TRP A 167 0.37 -1.20 -11.10
N MET A 168 -0.05 -2.30 -10.46
CA MET A 168 0.00 -3.64 -11.04
C MET A 168 -0.92 -3.83 -12.25
N GLY A 169 -1.86 -2.92 -12.49
CA GLY A 169 -2.77 -2.96 -13.63
C GLY A 169 -4.22 -3.33 -13.29
N ARG A 170 -4.59 -3.41 -12.00
CA ARG A 170 -6.01 -3.49 -11.62
C ARG A 170 -6.71 -2.18 -11.92
N ARG A 171 -7.94 -2.24 -12.42
CA ARG A 171 -8.78 -1.06 -12.69
C ARG A 171 -10.17 -1.23 -12.08
N ILE A 172 -10.58 -0.25 -11.28
CA ILE A 172 -11.95 -0.10 -10.75
C ILE A 172 -12.32 1.38 -10.97
N PRO A 173 -12.93 1.75 -12.10
CA PRO A 173 -13.02 3.14 -12.56
C PRO A 173 -13.54 4.13 -11.51
N GLU A 174 -14.65 3.82 -10.84
CA GLU A 174 -15.25 4.68 -9.81
C GLU A 174 -14.32 4.87 -8.59
N LEU A 175 -13.68 3.80 -8.13
CA LEU A 175 -12.72 3.85 -7.03
C LEU A 175 -11.44 4.57 -7.42
N ASP A 176 -10.94 4.30 -8.63
CA ASP A 176 -9.70 4.89 -9.15
C ASP A 176 -9.83 6.41 -9.26
N GLU A 177 -10.96 6.92 -9.76
CA GLU A 177 -11.24 8.36 -9.83
C GLU A 177 -11.20 9.01 -8.44
N ILE A 178 -11.83 8.41 -7.45
CA ILE A 178 -11.86 8.93 -6.08
C ILE A 178 -10.47 8.92 -5.46
N GLN A 179 -9.72 7.83 -5.60
CA GLN A 179 -8.39 7.70 -5.01
C GLN A 179 -7.39 8.66 -5.67
N ILE A 180 -7.46 8.86 -6.98
CA ILE A 180 -6.65 9.85 -7.70
C ILE A 180 -6.98 11.28 -7.23
N LYS A 181 -8.26 11.62 -7.04
CA LYS A 181 -8.66 12.92 -6.47
C LYS A 181 -8.09 13.13 -5.06
N ARG A 182 -8.13 12.10 -4.21
CA ARG A 182 -7.54 12.15 -2.86
C ARG A 182 -6.02 12.32 -2.92
N TRP A 183 -5.36 11.60 -3.80
CA TRP A 183 -3.94 11.75 -4.03
C TRP A 183 -3.59 13.18 -4.47
N LYS A 184 -4.27 13.74 -5.48
CA LYS A 184 -4.05 15.14 -5.91
C LYS A 184 -4.21 16.13 -4.74
N ALA A 185 -5.24 15.97 -3.92
CA ALA A 185 -5.46 16.82 -2.76
C ALA A 185 -4.34 16.73 -1.70
N TYR A 186 -3.60 15.61 -1.67
CA TYR A 186 -2.48 15.40 -0.75
C TYR A 186 -1.24 16.25 -1.07
N ALA A 187 -1.11 16.76 -2.29
CA ALA A 187 -0.01 17.64 -2.73
C ALA A 187 0.21 18.87 -1.82
N ARG A 188 -0.83 19.33 -1.10
CA ARG A 188 -0.72 20.43 -0.11
C ARG A 188 0.35 20.19 0.94
N HIS A 189 0.62 18.92 1.30
CA HIS A 189 1.63 18.58 2.30
C HIS A 189 3.06 18.81 1.77
N ALA A 190 3.31 18.62 0.48
CA ALA A 190 4.56 18.99 -0.16
C ALA A 190 4.75 20.52 -0.16
N GLY A 191 3.68 21.27 -0.46
CA GLY A 191 3.68 22.73 -0.38
C GLY A 191 4.02 23.26 1.03
N GLN A 192 3.47 22.62 2.07
CA GLN A 192 3.75 22.96 3.46
C GLN A 192 5.22 22.71 3.85
N ILE A 193 5.85 21.64 3.38
CA ILE A 193 7.27 21.38 3.60
C ILE A 193 8.10 22.47 2.91
N LYS A 194 7.85 22.75 1.63
CA LYS A 194 8.57 23.79 0.87
C LYS A 194 8.47 25.19 1.51
N ALA A 195 7.32 25.51 2.09
CA ALA A 195 7.09 26.81 2.73
C ALA A 195 7.76 26.96 4.10
N ASN A 196 8.05 25.84 4.81
CA ASN A 196 8.46 25.89 6.21
C ASN A 196 9.81 25.22 6.49
N CYS A 197 10.43 24.56 5.51
CA CYS A 197 11.71 23.89 5.67
C CYS A 197 12.72 24.47 4.68
N LYS A 198 13.99 24.50 5.09
CA LYS A 198 15.08 24.84 4.17
C LYS A 198 15.24 23.71 3.13
N PRO A 199 15.53 24.04 1.86
CA PRO A 199 15.83 23.03 0.86
C PRO A 199 16.95 22.09 1.32
N GLY A 200 16.73 20.76 1.21
CA GLY A 200 17.70 19.74 1.62
C GLY A 200 17.73 19.40 3.11
N ASP A 201 17.02 20.15 3.98
CA ASP A 201 16.90 19.80 5.39
C ASP A 201 15.88 18.66 5.59
N LEU A 202 16.35 17.42 5.56
CA LEU A 202 15.53 16.22 5.74
C LEU A 202 15.10 15.99 7.20
N THR A 203 15.66 16.73 8.16
CA THR A 203 15.26 16.64 9.58
C THR A 203 14.03 17.48 9.88
N CYS A 204 13.74 18.47 9.03
CA CYS A 204 12.55 19.30 9.13
C CYS A 204 11.30 18.52 8.71
N ARG A 205 10.30 18.43 9.59
CA ARG A 205 8.99 17.79 9.39
C ARG A 205 9.07 16.30 8.95
N PRO A 206 9.84 15.45 9.65
CA PRO A 206 10.08 14.07 9.22
C PRO A 206 8.78 13.23 9.13
N ARG A 207 7.80 13.46 10.01
CA ARG A 207 6.47 12.80 9.93
C ARG A 207 5.74 13.14 8.64
N GLN A 208 5.76 14.41 8.24
CA GLN A 208 5.08 14.85 7.04
C GLN A 208 5.80 14.34 5.78
N ARG A 209 7.13 14.28 5.80
CA ARG A 209 7.95 13.66 4.75
C ARG A 209 7.67 12.16 4.62
N GLN A 210 7.63 11.42 5.73
CA GLN A 210 7.28 10.01 5.72
C GLN A 210 5.87 9.78 5.17
N SER A 211 4.93 10.67 5.50
CA SER A 211 3.58 10.62 4.96
C SER A 211 3.54 10.89 3.45
N LEU A 212 4.33 11.83 2.92
CA LEU A 212 4.46 12.05 1.48
C LEU A 212 4.93 10.79 0.75
N LEU A 213 5.97 10.10 1.27
CA LEU A 213 6.43 8.83 0.70
C LEU A 213 5.28 7.80 0.67
N GLN A 214 4.53 7.67 1.77
CA GLN A 214 3.41 6.75 1.90
C GLN A 214 2.20 7.10 1.01
N TRP A 215 2.19 8.32 0.46
CA TRP A 215 1.27 8.82 -0.54
C TRP A 215 1.93 9.00 -1.91
N PHE A 216 3.04 8.31 -2.16
CA PHE A 216 3.79 8.21 -3.44
C PHE A 216 4.27 9.56 -3.98
N TYR A 217 4.38 10.59 -3.14
CA TYR A 217 5.00 11.88 -3.46
C TYR A 217 6.48 11.89 -3.13
N LYS A 218 7.26 12.71 -3.86
CA LYS A 218 8.64 12.98 -3.52
C LYS A 218 8.73 13.49 -2.06
N ALA A 219 9.49 12.80 -1.23
CA ALA A 219 9.56 13.06 0.21
C ALA A 219 10.82 13.82 0.64
N ASP A 220 11.87 13.76 -0.16
CA ASP A 220 13.18 14.40 0.02
C ASP A 220 13.28 15.78 -0.66
N ILE A 221 12.20 16.55 -0.61
CA ILE A 221 12.07 17.90 -1.18
C ILE A 221 12.57 18.98 -0.26
#